data_4290f4df79960c1d97758d3f90d7d27b
#
_entry.id   4290f4df79960c1d97758d3f90d7d27b
#
_cell.length_a   1.000
_cell.length_b   1.000
_cell.length_c   1.000
_cell.angle_alpha   90.00
_cell.angle_beta   90.00
_cell.angle_gamma   90.00
#
_symmetry.space_group_name_H-M   'P 1'
#
loop_
_entity.id
_entity.type
_entity.pdbx_description
1 polymer ?
#
loop_
_entity_poly.entity_id
_entity_poly.type
_entity_poly.pdbx_seq_one_letter_code
_entity_poly.pdbx_strand_id
1 'polypeptide(L)'
;MATDRSSRRKVLAMLASFGVTPAALAQDAATVSPRSFRVVLENDRVRVLEFKSRPGFGVCGEGMHYHPDHVTVSMTGAKLRVKTPDGKAIFKEIPPGTVFYAPAETHAAEIMGGLGTLSYIIELKGKDWKPSTG
;
A
#
# COMPACT_ATOMS: atom_id res chain seq x y z
N MET A 1 -14.67 12.58 30.17
CA MET A 1 -14.71 12.25 28.74
C MET A 1 -13.98 13.26 27.85
N ALA A 2 -13.87 14.51 28.24
CA ALA A 2 -13.03 15.47 27.51
C ALA A 2 -11.53 15.16 27.55
N THR A 3 -11.06 14.39 28.52
CA THR A 3 -9.67 14.02 28.72
C THR A 3 -9.10 13.06 27.68
N ASP A 4 -9.94 12.21 27.08
CA ASP A 4 -9.49 11.21 26.08
C ASP A 4 -9.12 11.87 24.74
N ARG A 5 -9.89 12.84 24.28
CA ARG A 5 -9.58 13.57 23.03
C ARG A 5 -8.33 14.42 23.14
N SER A 6 -8.07 15.02 24.30
CA SER A 6 -6.87 15.81 24.56
C SER A 6 -5.63 14.92 24.56
N SER A 7 -5.72 13.73 25.15
CA SER A 7 -4.64 12.77 25.22
C SER A 7 -4.25 12.27 23.83
N ARG A 8 -5.22 11.95 22.99
CA ARG A 8 -4.94 11.50 21.61
C ARG A 8 -4.29 12.58 20.76
N ARG A 9 -4.75 13.82 20.90
CA ARG A 9 -4.12 14.96 20.20
C ARG A 9 -2.68 15.18 20.64
N LYS A 10 -2.40 15.03 21.92
CA LYS A 10 -1.03 15.15 22.44
C LYS A 10 -0.12 14.06 21.92
N VAL A 11 -0.59 12.82 21.82
CA VAL A 11 0.19 11.71 21.27
C VAL A 11 0.50 11.93 19.79
N LEU A 12 -0.46 12.39 18.99
CA LEU A 12 -0.22 12.72 17.59
C LEU A 12 0.74 13.89 17.42
N ALA A 13 0.64 14.92 18.25
CA ALA A 13 1.58 16.04 18.25
C ALA A 13 2.98 15.60 18.64
N MET A 14 3.12 14.70 19.61
CA MET A 14 4.42 14.13 19.98
C MET A 14 5.05 13.32 18.85
N LEU A 15 4.29 12.48 18.16
CA LEU A 15 4.78 11.74 17.00
C LEU A 15 5.28 12.68 15.90
N ALA A 16 4.56 13.75 15.62
CA ALA A 16 4.97 14.76 14.66
C ALA A 16 6.26 15.47 15.11
N SER A 17 6.42 15.78 16.41
CA SER A 17 7.61 16.45 16.94
C SER A 17 8.87 15.58 16.93
N PHE A 18 8.73 14.26 16.87
CA PHE A 18 9.86 13.33 16.75
C PHE A 18 10.29 13.07 15.30
N GLY A 19 9.82 13.86 14.33
CA GLY A 19 10.23 13.75 12.95
C GLY A 19 9.60 12.58 12.19
N VAL A 20 8.48 12.07 12.68
CA VAL A 20 7.71 11.06 11.94
C VAL A 20 7.19 11.69 10.65
N THR A 21 7.68 11.21 9.50
CA THR A 21 7.26 11.71 8.19
C THR A 21 5.81 11.30 7.88
N PRO A 22 5.08 12.04 7.01
CA PRO A 22 3.77 11.61 6.55
C PRO A 22 3.77 10.19 5.97
N ALA A 23 4.87 9.78 5.36
CA ALA A 23 5.04 8.42 4.82
C ALA A 23 5.00 7.34 5.91
N ALA A 24 5.61 7.61 7.08
CA ALA A 24 5.58 6.66 8.20
C ALA A 24 4.18 6.56 8.84
N LEU A 25 3.31 7.55 8.58
CA LEU A 25 1.90 7.56 8.99
C LEU A 25 0.97 7.05 7.88
N ALA A 26 1.51 6.69 6.72
CA ALA A 26 0.71 6.18 5.62
C ALA A 26 -0.04 4.92 6.05
N GLN A 27 -1.31 4.91 5.75
CA GLN A 27 -2.19 3.80 6.09
C GLN A 27 -1.99 2.63 5.15
N ASP A 28 -2.44 1.48 5.59
CA ASP A 28 -2.51 0.27 4.81
C ASP A 28 -3.21 0.46 3.45
N ALA A 29 -2.73 -0.25 2.43
CA ALA A 29 -3.23 -0.14 1.06
C ALA A 29 -4.73 -0.39 0.93
N ALA A 30 -5.26 -1.40 1.61
CA ALA A 30 -6.68 -1.72 1.56
C ALA A 30 -7.55 -0.65 2.24
N THR A 31 -7.00 0.07 3.22
CA THR A 31 -7.68 1.19 3.88
C THR A 31 -7.64 2.45 3.02
N VAL A 32 -6.51 2.77 2.42
CA VAL A 32 -6.35 3.96 1.57
C VAL A 32 -7.14 3.83 0.28
N SER A 33 -7.13 2.66 -0.32
CA SER A 33 -7.71 2.42 -1.65
C SER A 33 -8.57 1.17 -1.70
N PRO A 34 -9.70 1.16 -0.99
CA PRO A 34 -10.55 -0.04 -0.88
C PRO A 34 -11.19 -0.45 -2.21
N ARG A 35 -11.25 0.45 -3.19
CA ARG A 35 -11.76 0.13 -4.53
C ARG A 35 -10.75 -0.63 -5.38
N SER A 36 -9.47 -0.47 -5.09
CA SER A 36 -8.38 -1.11 -5.85
C SER A 36 -7.83 -2.33 -5.13
N PHE A 37 -7.78 -2.31 -3.81
CA PHE A 37 -7.25 -3.39 -2.99
C PHE A 37 -8.36 -4.03 -2.17
N ARG A 38 -8.50 -5.34 -2.30
CA ARG A 38 -9.47 -6.12 -1.54
C ARG A 38 -8.75 -7.27 -0.83
N VAL A 39 -8.99 -7.45 0.46
CA VAL A 39 -8.51 -8.61 1.19
C VAL A 39 -9.30 -9.84 0.74
N VAL A 40 -8.64 -10.80 0.13
CA VAL A 40 -9.25 -12.03 -0.38
C VAL A 40 -8.93 -13.26 0.45
N LEU A 41 -7.88 -13.20 1.25
CA LEU A 41 -7.50 -14.24 2.19
C LEU A 41 -6.71 -13.61 3.34
N GLU A 42 -6.98 -14.06 4.54
CA GLU A 42 -6.19 -13.65 5.70
C GLU A 42 -6.18 -14.75 6.73
N ASN A 43 -4.99 -15.01 7.30
CA ASN A 43 -4.78 -15.87 8.44
C ASN A 43 -3.69 -15.30 9.34
N ASP A 44 -3.18 -16.05 10.28
CA ASP A 44 -2.12 -15.59 11.20
C ASP A 44 -0.74 -15.43 10.54
N ARG A 45 -0.56 -15.88 9.31
CA ARG A 45 0.73 -15.84 8.60
C ARG A 45 0.78 -14.90 7.43
N VAL A 46 -0.32 -14.77 6.71
CA VAL A 46 -0.40 -13.95 5.49
C VAL A 46 -1.70 -13.19 5.41
N ARG A 47 -1.64 -12.09 4.70
CA ARG A 47 -2.82 -11.38 4.20
C ARG A 47 -2.65 -11.20 2.70
N VAL A 48 -3.60 -11.69 1.91
CA VAL A 48 -3.57 -11.57 0.46
C VAL A 48 -4.51 -10.47 0.01
N LEU A 49 -3.95 -9.48 -0.66
CA LEU A 49 -4.70 -8.42 -1.32
C LEU A 49 -4.84 -8.75 -2.80
N GLU A 50 -6.05 -8.69 -3.30
CA GLU A 50 -6.31 -8.63 -4.74
C GLU A 50 -6.26 -7.16 -5.15
N PHE A 51 -5.36 -6.84 -6.06
CA PHE A 51 -5.30 -5.53 -6.69
C PHE A 51 -5.94 -5.59 -8.07
N LYS A 52 -6.91 -4.72 -8.30
CA LYS A 52 -7.53 -4.52 -9.62
C LYS A 52 -7.54 -3.05 -9.97
N SER A 53 -6.96 -2.70 -11.12
CA SER A 53 -7.20 -1.42 -11.74
C SER A 53 -8.23 -1.57 -12.87
N ARG A 54 -9.00 -0.53 -13.08
CA ARG A 54 -9.95 -0.46 -14.20
C ARG A 54 -9.49 0.60 -15.18
N PRO A 55 -9.75 0.44 -16.50
CA PRO A 55 -9.50 1.50 -17.46
C PRO A 55 -10.18 2.80 -17.02
N GLY A 56 -9.48 3.92 -17.09
CA GLY A 56 -9.98 5.22 -16.65
C GLY A 56 -9.73 5.56 -15.18
N PHE A 57 -9.36 4.61 -14.35
CA PHE A 57 -8.87 4.85 -12.98
C PHE A 57 -7.35 4.78 -12.97
N GLY A 58 -6.69 5.79 -13.54
CA GLY A 58 -5.26 5.82 -13.79
C GLY A 58 -4.34 5.70 -12.58
N VAL A 59 -4.87 5.44 -11.39
CA VAL A 59 -4.08 5.43 -10.15
C VAL A 59 -4.30 4.13 -9.43
N CYS A 60 -3.18 3.48 -9.09
CA CYS A 60 -3.15 2.36 -8.18
C CYS A 60 -3.25 2.91 -6.76
N GLY A 61 -4.45 3.23 -6.35
CA GLY A 61 -4.65 3.85 -5.07
C GLY A 61 -4.54 5.37 -5.11
N GLU A 62 -5.41 5.99 -4.37
CA GLU A 62 -5.48 7.45 -4.23
C GLU A 62 -4.48 7.93 -3.17
N GLY A 63 -3.20 7.78 -3.43
CA GLY A 63 -2.16 8.32 -2.57
C GLY A 63 -1.20 7.29 -1.99
N MET A 64 -0.35 7.76 -1.10
CA MET A 64 0.65 6.93 -0.43
C MET A 64 -0.01 5.89 0.47
N HIS A 65 0.43 4.65 0.34
CA HIS A 65 -0.01 3.54 1.17
C HIS A 65 1.17 2.66 1.55
N TYR A 66 1.00 1.90 2.60
CA TYR A 66 2.01 1.03 3.18
C TYR A 66 1.72 -0.43 2.87
N HIS A 67 2.77 -1.16 2.53
CA HIS A 67 2.79 -2.62 2.49
C HIS A 67 3.90 -3.13 3.41
N PRO A 68 3.65 -4.16 4.24
CA PRO A 68 4.73 -4.91 4.89
C PRO A 68 5.52 -5.72 3.85
N ASP A 69 6.48 -6.50 4.28
CA ASP A 69 7.17 -7.46 3.41
C ASP A 69 6.14 -8.29 2.64
N HIS A 70 6.30 -8.38 1.34
CA HIS A 70 5.29 -9.02 0.51
C HIS A 70 5.87 -9.66 -0.75
N VAL A 71 5.09 -10.61 -1.28
CA VAL A 71 5.30 -11.19 -2.60
C VAL A 71 4.16 -10.71 -3.51
N THR A 72 4.50 -10.22 -4.66
CA THR A 72 3.51 -9.83 -5.68
C THR A 72 3.51 -10.82 -6.83
N VAL A 73 2.32 -11.25 -7.21
CA VAL A 73 2.08 -12.05 -8.41
C VAL A 73 1.31 -11.19 -9.39
N SER A 74 1.95 -10.78 -10.47
CA SER A 74 1.31 -9.98 -11.53
C SER A 74 0.68 -10.90 -12.57
N MET A 75 -0.64 -10.98 -12.58
CA MET A 75 -1.36 -11.87 -13.50
C MET A 75 -1.36 -11.33 -14.93
N THR A 76 -1.65 -10.06 -15.06
CA THR A 76 -1.81 -9.40 -16.38
C THR A 76 -0.58 -8.66 -16.86
N GLY A 77 0.41 -8.50 -15.99
CA GLY A 77 1.45 -7.52 -16.22
C GLY A 77 0.97 -6.09 -15.97
N ALA A 78 1.90 -5.16 -15.87
CA ALA A 78 1.59 -3.75 -15.63
C ALA A 78 2.72 -2.84 -16.10
N LYS A 79 2.35 -1.63 -16.50
CA LYS A 79 3.27 -0.50 -16.64
C LYS A 79 2.95 0.48 -15.51
N LEU A 80 3.92 0.73 -14.66
CA LEU A 80 3.72 1.50 -13.43
C LEU A 80 4.65 2.70 -13.36
N ARG A 81 4.14 3.78 -12.81
CA ARG A 81 4.94 4.85 -12.26
C ARG A 81 4.81 4.80 -10.73
N VAL A 82 5.88 4.40 -10.06
CA VAL A 82 5.91 4.28 -8.61
C VAL A 82 6.54 5.53 -8.02
N LYS A 83 5.82 6.19 -7.12
CA LYS A 83 6.31 7.33 -6.37
C LYS A 83 6.67 6.91 -4.96
N THR A 84 7.82 7.37 -4.50
CA THR A 84 8.28 7.18 -3.13
C THR A 84 8.05 8.43 -2.29
N PRO A 85 8.08 8.34 -0.93
CA PRO A 85 7.80 9.48 -0.07
C PRO A 85 8.74 10.67 -0.26
N ASP A 86 9.95 10.44 -0.76
CA ASP A 86 10.93 11.49 -1.07
C ASP A 86 10.62 12.25 -2.37
N GLY A 87 9.52 11.93 -3.04
CA GLY A 87 9.09 12.58 -4.27
C GLY A 87 9.68 12.01 -5.55
N LYS A 88 10.55 11.00 -5.45
CA LYS A 88 11.09 10.31 -6.62
C LYS A 88 10.05 9.45 -7.29
N ALA A 89 10.15 9.33 -8.61
CA ALA A 89 9.30 8.46 -9.41
C ALA A 89 10.16 7.49 -10.22
N ILE A 90 9.75 6.23 -10.24
CA ILE A 90 10.41 5.16 -10.98
C ILE A 90 9.38 4.54 -11.91
N PHE A 91 9.76 4.35 -13.17
CA PHE A 91 8.93 3.64 -14.13
C PHE A 91 9.30 2.16 -14.14
N LYS A 92 8.30 1.30 -14.04
CA LYS A 92 8.48 -0.15 -14.07
C LYS A 92 7.54 -0.76 -15.10
N GLU A 93 8.06 -1.72 -15.84
CA GLU A 93 7.28 -2.58 -16.71
C GLU A 93 7.38 -4.01 -16.16
N ILE A 94 6.23 -4.59 -15.83
CA ILE A 94 6.14 -5.91 -15.22
C ILE A 94 5.42 -6.82 -16.21
N PRO A 95 6.10 -7.83 -16.76
CA PRO A 95 5.46 -8.79 -17.66
C PRO A 95 4.39 -9.63 -16.96
N PRO A 96 3.39 -10.15 -17.70
CA PRO A 96 2.43 -11.09 -17.15
C PRO A 96 3.10 -12.31 -16.52
N GLY A 97 2.58 -12.78 -15.39
CA GLY A 97 3.10 -13.95 -14.69
C GLY A 97 4.37 -13.68 -13.87
N THR A 98 4.79 -12.44 -13.74
CA THR A 98 5.95 -12.08 -12.92
C THR A 98 5.63 -12.24 -11.45
N VAL A 99 6.55 -12.86 -10.72
CA VAL A 99 6.50 -12.99 -9.26
C VAL A 99 7.74 -12.34 -8.68
N PHE A 100 7.56 -11.43 -7.73
CA PHE A 100 8.69 -10.77 -7.07
C PHE A 100 8.41 -10.51 -5.60
N TYR A 101 9.48 -10.45 -4.82
CA TYR A 101 9.46 -10.05 -3.42
C TYR A 101 9.85 -8.58 -3.30
N ALA A 102 9.20 -7.88 -2.38
CA ALA A 102 9.59 -6.55 -1.97
C ALA A 102 9.56 -6.45 -0.44
N PRO A 103 10.57 -5.78 0.16
CA PRO A 103 10.53 -5.46 1.58
C PRO A 103 9.42 -4.45 1.89
N ALA A 104 9.14 -4.27 3.17
CA ALA A 104 8.17 -3.27 3.63
C ALA A 104 8.46 -1.91 2.98
N GLU A 105 7.42 -1.30 2.43
CA GLU A 105 7.55 -0.07 1.68
C GLU A 105 6.29 0.80 1.78
N THR A 106 6.50 2.09 1.60
CA THR A 106 5.44 3.07 1.42
C THR A 106 5.60 3.69 0.04
N HIS A 107 4.55 3.65 -0.74
CA HIS A 107 4.56 4.20 -2.10
C HIS A 107 3.17 4.60 -2.57
N ALA A 108 3.11 5.31 -3.68
CA ALA A 108 1.94 5.44 -4.53
C ALA A 108 2.28 4.88 -5.90
N ALA A 109 1.42 4.10 -6.48
CA ALA A 109 1.65 3.51 -7.80
C ALA A 109 0.55 3.91 -8.77
N GLU A 110 0.95 4.42 -9.91
CA GLU A 110 0.07 4.86 -10.98
C GLU A 110 0.17 3.88 -12.15
N ILE A 111 -0.97 3.39 -12.61
CA ILE A 111 -1.01 2.51 -13.78
C ILE A 111 -0.90 3.36 -15.04
N MET A 112 0.12 3.05 -15.84
CA MET A 112 0.38 3.70 -17.11
C MET A 112 -0.14 2.81 -18.24
N GLY A 113 -1.26 3.18 -18.83
CA GLY A 113 -1.84 2.42 -19.93
C GLY A 113 -3.29 2.03 -19.72
N GLY A 114 -3.99 1.67 -20.80
CA GLY A 114 -5.45 1.60 -20.84
C GLY A 114 -6.10 0.27 -20.48
N LEU A 115 -5.34 -0.77 -20.17
CA LEU A 115 -5.90 -2.09 -19.86
C LEU A 115 -5.95 -2.31 -18.35
N GLY A 116 -6.98 -3.02 -17.90
CA GLY A 116 -7.11 -3.39 -16.50
C GLY A 116 -5.96 -4.28 -16.04
N THR A 117 -5.50 -4.06 -14.82
CA THR A 117 -4.42 -4.81 -14.19
C THR A 117 -4.98 -5.65 -13.07
N LEU A 118 -4.54 -6.91 -13.00
CA LEU A 118 -4.83 -7.83 -11.90
C LEU A 118 -3.52 -8.32 -11.31
N SER A 119 -3.36 -8.15 -10.00
CA SER A 119 -2.24 -8.69 -9.24
C SER A 119 -2.72 -9.19 -7.88
N TYR A 120 -1.98 -10.14 -7.31
CA TYR A 120 -2.15 -10.55 -5.92
C TYR A 120 -0.92 -10.17 -5.14
N ILE A 121 -1.13 -9.54 -4.01
CA ILE A 121 -0.08 -9.11 -3.10
C ILE A 121 -0.21 -9.93 -1.83
N ILE A 122 0.77 -10.79 -1.58
CA ILE A 122 0.79 -11.68 -0.42
C ILE A 122 1.66 -11.01 0.64
N GLU A 123 1.01 -10.34 1.57
CA GLU A 123 1.67 -9.66 2.68
C GLU A 123 2.02 -10.68 3.75
N LEU A 124 3.28 -10.66 4.19
CA LEU A 124 3.81 -11.60 5.17
C LEU A 124 3.66 -11.03 6.57
N LYS A 125 2.99 -11.75 7.45
CA LYS A 125 2.81 -11.37 8.85
C LYS A 125 4.02 -11.79 9.66
N GLY A 126 5.10 -10.98 9.59
CA GLY A 126 6.26 -11.10 10.45
C GLY A 126 6.15 -10.17 11.66
N LYS A 127 7.25 -10.03 12.40
CA LYS A 127 7.31 -9.14 13.59
C LYS A 127 7.04 -7.66 13.24
N ASP A 128 7.28 -7.26 12.00
CA ASP A 128 7.07 -5.88 11.54
C ASP A 128 5.70 -5.67 10.89
N TRP A 129 4.87 -6.71 10.90
CA TRP A 129 3.52 -6.61 10.33
C TRP A 129 2.65 -5.69 11.19
N LYS A 130 2.01 -4.76 10.53
CA LYS A 130 1.05 -3.86 11.16
C LYS A 130 -0.32 -4.10 10.55
N PRO A 131 -1.32 -4.39 11.37
CA PRO A 131 -2.67 -4.50 10.86
C PRO A 131 -3.14 -3.17 10.26
N SER A 132 -4.07 -3.26 9.35
CA SER A 132 -4.81 -2.09 8.92
C SER A 132 -5.51 -1.48 10.13
N THR A 133 -5.08 -0.32 10.53
CA THR A 133 -5.83 0.49 11.49
C THR A 133 -6.82 1.32 10.69
N GLY A 134 -7.88 0.66 10.30
CA GLY A 134 -8.98 1.35 9.65
C GLY A 134 -9.58 2.42 10.55
#